data_06b06c11d9f244cd02e90521eef102d1
#
_entry.id   06b06c11d9f244cd02e90521eef102d1
#
_cell.length_a   1.000
_cell.length_b   1.000
_cell.length_c   1.000
_cell.angle_alpha   90.00
_cell.angle_beta   90.00
_cell.angle_gamma   90.00
#
_symmetry.space_group_name_H-M   'P 1'
#
loop_
_entity.id
_entity.type
_entity.pdbx_description
1 polymer ?
#
loop_
_entity_poly.entity_id
_entity_poly.type
_entity_poly.pdbx_seq_one_letter_code
_entity_poly.pdbx_strand_id
1 'polypeptide(L)'
;CIRDSYIGLETSPFAYWKFFASFDLFSFPWKKYRVNKPSRGTDALFQTTFTPYSNLSMYLRYRYKQKERDWTGSKGTLTLPIFHHQLRYRLNYSLGDVLSSRTTLDYNHFHSQDRAANKGYQVTQMISSQLPWARLFADVQGSYFFTDDYDSRVYASESGLLYTFYTPSFQGRGFRCSIRLRYELNKHFLLITKFGETIYLDRNEIGSGNDLIYGNKKADVQMQLRIKF
;
A
#
# COMPACT_ATOMS: atom_id res chain seq x y z
N CYS A 1 5.41 22.72 -15.20
CA CYS A 1 5.09 21.58 -16.06
C CYS A 1 6.04 20.42 -15.77
N ILE A 2 5.52 19.23 -15.66
CA ILE A 2 6.30 17.99 -15.66
C ILE A 2 6.55 17.66 -17.13
N ARG A 3 7.77 17.28 -17.47
CA ARG A 3 8.06 16.65 -18.76
C ARG A 3 8.23 15.18 -18.49
N ASP A 4 7.36 14.36 -19.07
CA ASP A 4 7.35 12.92 -18.91
C ASP A 4 7.23 12.23 -20.27
N SER A 5 7.72 11.00 -20.32
CA SER A 5 7.59 10.10 -21.45
C SER A 5 7.26 8.72 -20.90
N TYR A 6 6.07 8.25 -21.17
CA TYR A 6 5.56 6.98 -20.70
C TYR A 6 5.35 6.01 -21.86
N ILE A 7 5.81 4.77 -21.69
CA ILE A 7 5.48 3.64 -22.53
C ILE A 7 4.97 2.50 -21.68
N GLY A 8 3.91 1.85 -22.10
CA GLY A 8 3.34 0.69 -21.44
C GLY A 8 2.92 -0.37 -22.44
N LEU A 9 3.12 -1.64 -22.06
CA LEU A 9 2.73 -2.80 -22.83
C LEU A 9 1.97 -3.76 -21.92
N GLU A 10 0.80 -4.18 -22.40
CA GLU A 10 0.02 -5.26 -21.78
C GLU A 10 -0.18 -6.37 -22.80
N THR A 11 0.04 -7.62 -22.41
CA THR A 11 -0.08 -8.79 -23.30
C THR A 11 -0.49 -10.04 -22.52
N SER A 12 -1.15 -10.96 -23.21
CA SER A 12 -1.57 -12.27 -22.69
C SER A 12 -1.18 -13.36 -23.69
N PRO A 13 0.14 -13.63 -23.87
CA PRO A 13 0.60 -14.58 -24.90
C PRO A 13 0.28 -16.03 -24.61
N PHE A 14 -0.01 -16.37 -23.35
CA PHE A 14 -0.34 -17.71 -22.91
C PHE A 14 -1.67 -17.72 -22.16
N ALA A 15 -2.42 -18.83 -22.25
CA ALA A 15 -3.60 -19.03 -21.43
C ALA A 15 -3.26 -18.83 -19.95
N TYR A 16 -4.15 -18.17 -19.20
CA TYR A 16 -4.02 -17.89 -17.77
C TYR A 16 -2.94 -16.88 -17.37
N TRP A 17 -2.10 -16.40 -18.29
CA TRP A 17 -1.04 -15.45 -18.02
C TRP A 17 -1.33 -14.07 -18.61
N LYS A 18 -1.18 -13.05 -17.80
CA LYS A 18 -1.24 -11.65 -18.21
C LYS A 18 0.04 -10.95 -17.74
N PHE A 19 0.70 -10.26 -18.66
CA PHE A 19 1.91 -9.48 -18.40
C PHE A 19 1.64 -8.01 -18.64
N PHE A 20 2.18 -7.19 -17.79
CA PHE A 20 2.19 -5.74 -17.95
C PHE A 20 3.60 -5.23 -17.64
N ALA A 21 4.13 -4.37 -18.51
CA ALA A 21 5.37 -3.66 -18.30
C ALA A 21 5.17 -2.18 -18.64
N SER A 22 5.74 -1.31 -17.84
CA SER A 22 5.76 0.12 -18.14
C SER A 22 7.07 0.76 -17.76
N PHE A 23 7.44 1.81 -18.51
CA PHE A 23 8.61 2.59 -18.27
C PHE A 23 8.26 4.07 -18.42
N ASP A 24 8.62 4.88 -17.44
CA ASP A 24 8.35 6.30 -17.34
C ASP A 24 9.65 7.07 -17.07
N LEU A 25 9.92 8.07 -17.91
CA LEU A 25 10.99 9.04 -17.73
C LEU A 25 10.36 10.39 -17.43
N PHE A 26 10.66 10.95 -16.28
CA PHE A 26 10.10 12.24 -15.87
C PHE A 26 11.19 13.26 -15.50
N SER A 27 10.90 14.52 -15.77
CA SER A 27 11.76 15.64 -15.45
C SER A 27 10.96 16.79 -14.85
N PHE A 28 11.47 17.34 -13.78
CA PHE A 28 10.95 18.54 -13.14
C PHE A 28 11.93 19.69 -13.42
N PRO A 29 11.64 20.58 -14.34
CA PRO A 29 12.52 21.71 -14.67
C PRO A 29 12.56 22.77 -13.56
N TRP A 30 11.67 22.68 -12.59
CA TRP A 30 11.55 23.61 -11.45
C TRP A 30 11.91 22.94 -10.13
N LYS A 31 12.20 23.77 -9.12
CA LYS A 31 12.32 23.31 -7.73
C LYS A 31 11.03 22.68 -7.28
N LYS A 32 11.13 21.61 -6.49
CA LYS A 32 9.99 20.95 -5.85
C LYS A 32 10.28 20.70 -4.39
N TYR A 33 9.26 20.27 -3.64
CA TYR A 33 9.43 19.90 -2.25
C TYR A 33 10.57 18.89 -2.07
N ARG A 34 11.53 19.23 -1.21
CA ARG A 34 12.77 18.47 -0.94
C ARG A 34 13.73 18.33 -2.13
N VAL A 35 13.65 19.21 -3.13
CA VAL A 35 14.63 19.25 -4.22
C VAL A 35 14.78 20.68 -4.71
N ASN A 36 15.90 21.32 -4.39
CA ASN A 36 16.16 22.75 -4.65
C ASN A 36 16.73 23.06 -6.04
N LYS A 37 16.78 22.06 -6.93
CA LYS A 37 17.22 22.22 -8.31
C LYS A 37 16.33 21.41 -9.28
N PRO A 38 16.39 21.65 -10.59
CA PRO A 38 15.79 20.78 -11.59
C PRO A 38 16.21 19.32 -11.35
N SER A 39 15.27 18.40 -11.47
CA SER A 39 15.50 16.99 -11.13
C SER A 39 14.88 16.05 -12.13
N ARG A 40 15.43 14.85 -12.23
CA ARG A 40 14.99 13.79 -13.13
C ARG A 40 14.71 12.51 -12.36
N GLY A 41 13.99 11.62 -13.01
CA GLY A 41 13.79 10.29 -12.47
C GLY A 41 13.24 9.32 -13.50
N THR A 42 13.27 8.06 -13.11
CA THR A 42 12.74 6.93 -13.88
C THR A 42 11.85 6.09 -13.01
N ASP A 43 10.80 5.51 -13.58
CA ASP A 43 9.90 4.58 -12.93
C ASP A 43 9.65 3.41 -13.88
N ALA A 44 10.09 2.21 -13.51
CA ALA A 44 9.89 1.00 -14.28
C ALA A 44 9.04 0.03 -13.46
N LEU A 45 8.04 -0.56 -14.09
CA LEU A 45 7.14 -1.51 -13.46
C LEU A 45 6.99 -2.73 -14.35
N PHE A 46 7.13 -3.90 -13.73
CA PHE A 46 6.80 -5.19 -14.32
C PHE A 46 5.80 -5.92 -13.44
N GLN A 47 4.77 -6.46 -14.07
CA GLN A 47 3.71 -7.17 -13.38
C GLN A 47 3.31 -8.40 -14.16
N THR A 48 3.13 -9.50 -13.47
CA THR A 48 2.53 -10.72 -14.04
C THR A 48 1.36 -11.19 -13.18
N THR A 49 0.31 -11.64 -13.83
CA THR A 49 -0.86 -12.24 -13.20
C THR A 49 -1.07 -13.63 -13.80
N PHE A 50 -1.20 -14.63 -12.95
CA PHE A 50 -1.46 -16.00 -13.31
C PHE A 50 -2.78 -16.45 -12.69
N THR A 51 -3.74 -16.87 -13.52
CA THR A 51 -5.11 -17.24 -13.11
C THR A 51 -5.43 -18.63 -13.65
N PRO A 52 -4.85 -19.71 -13.05
CA PRO A 52 -5.04 -21.08 -13.54
C PRO A 52 -6.48 -21.57 -13.42
N TYR A 53 -7.22 -21.05 -12.42
CA TYR A 53 -8.61 -21.38 -12.16
C TYR A 53 -9.39 -20.11 -11.87
N SER A 54 -10.69 -20.13 -12.08
CA SER A 54 -11.58 -18.97 -11.81
C SER A 54 -11.56 -18.50 -10.36
N ASN A 55 -11.24 -19.40 -9.43
CA ASN A 55 -11.20 -19.13 -7.99
C ASN A 55 -9.79 -18.88 -7.45
N LEU A 56 -8.73 -18.94 -8.28
CA LEU A 56 -7.34 -18.78 -7.86
C LEU A 56 -6.62 -17.80 -8.77
N SER A 57 -6.09 -16.72 -8.22
CA SER A 57 -5.21 -15.81 -8.94
C SER A 57 -3.96 -15.47 -8.14
N MET A 58 -2.83 -15.46 -8.83
CA MET A 58 -1.53 -15.08 -8.32
C MET A 58 -1.05 -13.84 -9.07
N TYR A 59 -0.43 -12.94 -8.36
CA TYR A 59 0.02 -11.66 -8.88
C TYR A 59 1.41 -11.36 -8.32
N LEU A 60 2.35 -11.07 -9.21
CA LEU A 60 3.69 -10.64 -8.85
C LEU A 60 3.96 -9.29 -9.52
N ARG A 61 4.42 -8.32 -8.76
CA ARG A 61 4.77 -6.98 -9.25
C ARG A 61 6.12 -6.56 -8.70
N TYR A 62 6.99 -6.14 -9.60
CA TYR A 62 8.24 -5.47 -9.29
C TYR A 62 8.19 -4.05 -9.83
N ARG A 63 8.59 -3.09 -9.01
CA ARG A 63 8.72 -1.68 -9.40
C ARG A 63 10.07 -1.15 -8.98
N TYR A 64 10.75 -0.55 -9.92
CA TYR A 64 11.97 0.22 -9.72
C TYR A 64 11.66 1.69 -9.92
N LYS A 65 12.05 2.53 -8.95
CA LYS A 65 11.90 3.97 -9.05
C LYS A 65 13.17 4.68 -8.61
N GLN A 66 13.74 5.45 -9.53
CA GLN A 66 14.82 6.37 -9.24
C GLN A 66 14.29 7.81 -9.27
N LYS A 67 14.69 8.61 -8.32
CA LYS A 67 14.43 10.06 -8.29
C LYS A 67 15.53 10.76 -7.51
N GLU A 68 15.60 12.09 -7.60
CA GLU A 68 16.55 12.90 -6.86
C GLU A 68 15.89 13.48 -5.60
N ARG A 69 16.69 13.67 -4.54
CA ARG A 69 16.28 14.26 -3.27
C ARG A 69 17.45 15.02 -2.64
N ASP A 70 17.13 16.16 -2.01
CA ASP A 70 18.11 16.93 -1.26
C ASP A 70 18.42 16.30 0.09
N TRP A 71 19.70 16.26 0.40
CA TRP A 71 20.24 15.91 1.70
C TRP A 71 21.03 17.10 2.25
N THR A 72 20.72 17.49 3.47
CA THR A 72 21.44 18.57 4.16
C THR A 72 22.42 17.94 5.14
N GLY A 73 23.68 18.08 4.87
CA GLY A 73 24.79 17.66 5.73
C GLY A 73 25.63 18.83 6.23
N SER A 74 26.72 18.55 6.94
CA SER A 74 27.64 19.57 7.47
C SER A 74 28.31 20.43 6.39
N LYS A 75 28.39 19.94 5.16
CA LYS A 75 28.98 20.63 3.98
C LYS A 75 27.95 21.32 3.08
N GLY A 76 26.68 21.44 3.53
CA GLY A 76 25.60 22.05 2.75
C GLY A 76 24.58 21.04 2.23
N THR A 77 23.71 21.49 1.31
CA THR A 77 22.66 20.68 0.70
C THR A 77 23.14 20.12 -0.63
N LEU A 78 23.15 18.78 -0.73
CA LEU A 78 23.47 18.04 -1.95
C LEU A 78 22.22 17.31 -2.45
N THR A 79 21.96 17.40 -3.75
CA THR A 79 20.90 16.61 -4.38
C THR A 79 21.48 15.29 -4.89
N LEU A 80 21.03 14.18 -4.31
CA LEU A 80 21.53 12.84 -4.59
C LEU A 80 20.42 11.95 -5.15
N PRO A 81 20.77 10.98 -6.00
CA PRO A 81 19.82 9.98 -6.45
C PRO A 81 19.42 9.05 -5.30
N ILE A 82 18.15 8.73 -5.26
CA ILE A 82 17.55 7.73 -4.39
C ILE A 82 16.87 6.66 -5.21
N PHE A 83 16.97 5.44 -4.76
CA PHE A 83 16.52 4.24 -5.46
C PHE A 83 15.54 3.47 -4.58
N HIS A 84 14.38 3.16 -5.12
CA HIS A 84 13.36 2.33 -4.49
C HIS A 84 13.11 1.08 -5.34
N HIS A 85 13.23 -0.06 -4.73
CA HIS A 85 12.82 -1.34 -5.28
C HIS A 85 11.64 -1.85 -4.47
N GLN A 86 10.56 -2.19 -5.13
CA GLN A 86 9.35 -2.69 -4.47
C GLN A 86 8.96 -4.01 -5.13
N LEU A 87 8.81 -5.04 -4.32
CA LEU A 87 8.30 -6.33 -4.75
C LEU A 87 7.00 -6.61 -4.01
N ARG A 88 5.96 -6.98 -4.76
CA ARG A 88 4.68 -7.41 -4.20
C ARG A 88 4.27 -8.74 -4.81
N TYR A 89 3.99 -9.68 -3.95
CA TYR A 89 3.30 -10.92 -4.28
C TYR A 89 1.92 -10.93 -3.66
N ARG A 90 0.92 -11.38 -4.41
CA ARG A 90 -0.45 -11.52 -3.91
C ARG A 90 -1.04 -12.82 -4.40
N LEU A 91 -1.65 -13.54 -3.48
CA LEU A 91 -2.44 -14.73 -3.73
C LEU A 91 -3.90 -14.45 -3.36
N ASN A 92 -4.82 -14.60 -4.30
CA ASN A 92 -6.26 -14.54 -4.02
C ASN A 92 -6.84 -15.93 -4.26
N TYR A 93 -7.64 -16.36 -3.32
CA TYR A 93 -8.39 -17.60 -3.39
C TYR A 93 -9.84 -17.36 -2.97
N SER A 94 -10.81 -17.85 -3.75
CA SER A 94 -12.24 -17.73 -3.45
C SER A 94 -12.85 -19.12 -3.28
N LEU A 95 -13.60 -19.29 -2.21
CA LEU A 95 -14.37 -20.51 -1.94
C LEU A 95 -15.84 -20.20 -2.19
N GLY A 96 -16.31 -20.48 -3.41
CA GLY A 96 -17.60 -20.05 -3.88
C GLY A 96 -17.75 -18.52 -3.85
N ASP A 97 -18.98 -18.05 -3.70
CA ASP A 97 -19.32 -16.63 -3.64
C ASP A 97 -19.32 -16.07 -2.21
N VAL A 98 -19.11 -16.92 -1.21
CA VAL A 98 -19.30 -16.59 0.20
C VAL A 98 -18.00 -16.18 0.87
N LEU A 99 -16.89 -16.83 0.54
CA LEU A 99 -15.63 -16.65 1.25
C LEU A 99 -14.49 -16.39 0.26
N SER A 100 -13.68 -15.38 0.53
CA SER A 100 -12.43 -15.15 -0.18
C SER A 100 -11.28 -14.85 0.78
N SER A 101 -10.10 -15.28 0.37
CA SER A 101 -8.85 -15.11 1.10
C SER A 101 -7.84 -14.41 0.21
N ARG A 102 -7.13 -13.42 0.77
CA ARG A 102 -6.06 -12.69 0.09
C ARG A 102 -4.84 -12.62 0.97
N THR A 103 -3.75 -13.22 0.52
CA THR A 103 -2.43 -13.08 1.13
C THR A 103 -1.61 -12.12 0.30
N THR A 104 -0.98 -11.14 0.94
CA THR A 104 -0.10 -10.17 0.28
C THR A 104 1.23 -10.12 1.00
N LEU A 105 2.32 -10.22 0.25
CA LEU A 105 3.68 -10.05 0.72
C LEU A 105 4.27 -8.83 0.02
N ASP A 106 4.69 -7.84 0.78
CA ASP A 106 5.34 -6.63 0.30
C ASP A 106 6.78 -6.58 0.80
N TYR A 107 7.70 -6.23 -0.09
CA TYR A 107 9.08 -5.95 0.23
C TYR A 107 9.51 -4.64 -0.42
N ASN A 108 10.05 -3.73 0.37
CA ASN A 108 10.60 -2.46 -0.05
C ASN A 108 12.09 -2.41 0.27
N HIS A 109 12.89 -2.03 -0.69
CA HIS A 109 14.31 -1.75 -0.49
C HIS A 109 14.60 -0.33 -0.99
N PHE A 110 15.15 0.47 -0.10
CA PHE A 110 15.54 1.86 -0.36
C PHE A 110 17.05 1.99 -0.16
N HIS A 111 17.72 2.66 -1.09
CA HIS A 111 19.10 3.07 -0.89
C HIS A 111 19.37 4.44 -1.54
N SER A 112 20.38 5.12 -1.04
CA SER A 112 20.94 6.33 -1.61
C SER A 112 22.46 6.28 -1.48
N GLN A 113 23.17 7.15 -2.19
CA GLN A 113 24.64 7.17 -2.15
C GLN A 113 25.20 7.58 -0.78
N ASP A 114 24.43 8.26 0.05
CA ASP A 114 24.87 8.88 1.30
C ASP A 114 24.34 8.18 2.56
N ARG A 115 23.56 7.11 2.42
CA ARG A 115 22.97 6.38 3.55
C ARG A 115 23.04 4.88 3.34
N ALA A 116 23.10 4.16 4.45
CA ALA A 116 22.92 2.72 4.45
C ALA A 116 21.58 2.34 3.81
N ALA A 117 21.57 1.21 3.13
CA ALA A 117 20.36 0.67 2.54
C ALA A 117 19.35 0.29 3.63
N ASN A 118 18.09 0.66 3.42
CA ASN A 118 16.98 0.39 4.34
C ASN A 118 16.00 -0.55 3.67
N LYS A 119 15.46 -1.47 4.43
CA LYS A 119 14.47 -2.44 3.97
C LYS A 119 13.21 -2.39 4.81
N GLY A 120 12.10 -2.74 4.20
CA GLY A 120 10.83 -2.93 4.87
C GLY A 120 10.08 -4.10 4.26
N TYR A 121 9.36 -4.85 5.06
CA TYR A 121 8.48 -5.91 4.59
C TYR A 121 7.18 -5.93 5.36
N GLN A 122 6.16 -6.45 4.70
CA GLN A 122 4.84 -6.62 5.27
C GLN A 122 4.23 -7.92 4.77
N VAL A 123 3.61 -8.64 5.68
CA VAL A 123 2.77 -9.79 5.40
C VAL A 123 1.36 -9.45 5.80
N THR A 124 0.43 -9.56 4.88
CA THR A 124 -0.99 -9.25 5.11
C THR A 124 -1.85 -10.43 4.72
N GLN A 125 -2.73 -10.82 5.63
CA GLN A 125 -3.79 -11.79 5.39
C GLN A 125 -5.13 -11.09 5.52
N MET A 126 -5.98 -11.18 4.48
CA MET A 126 -7.34 -10.67 4.48
C MET A 126 -8.31 -11.81 4.19
N ILE A 127 -9.36 -11.89 4.96
CA ILE A 127 -10.48 -12.81 4.75
C ILE A 127 -11.73 -11.96 4.57
N SER A 128 -12.43 -12.18 3.47
CA SER A 128 -13.69 -11.50 3.16
C SER A 128 -14.80 -12.53 3.08
N SER A 129 -15.90 -12.26 3.78
CA SER A 129 -17.09 -13.10 3.76
C SER A 129 -18.30 -12.30 3.31
N GLN A 130 -19.07 -12.89 2.42
CA GLN A 130 -20.36 -12.37 2.01
C GLN A 130 -21.45 -13.32 2.50
N LEU A 131 -22.35 -12.81 3.32
CA LEU A 131 -23.52 -13.53 3.83
C LEU A 131 -24.79 -12.99 3.15
N PRO A 132 -25.17 -13.49 1.96
CA PRO A 132 -26.25 -12.89 1.15
C PRO A 132 -27.59 -12.89 1.87
N TRP A 133 -27.88 -13.93 2.63
CA TRP A 133 -29.10 -14.08 3.43
C TRP A 133 -29.21 -13.02 4.56
N ALA A 134 -28.08 -12.57 5.11
CA ALA A 134 -28.02 -11.50 6.09
C ALA A 134 -27.72 -10.13 5.47
N ARG A 135 -27.48 -10.03 4.16
CA ARG A 135 -27.04 -8.82 3.44
C ARG A 135 -25.82 -8.18 4.12
N LEU A 136 -24.95 -9.01 4.68
CA LEU A 136 -23.79 -8.63 5.44
C LEU A 136 -22.52 -9.04 4.70
N PHE A 137 -21.60 -8.09 4.58
CA PHE A 137 -20.24 -8.29 4.07
C PHE A 137 -19.26 -7.96 5.19
N ALA A 138 -18.34 -8.85 5.46
CA ALA A 138 -17.33 -8.69 6.49
C ALA A 138 -15.94 -8.89 5.89
N ASP A 139 -15.03 -7.97 6.16
CA ASP A 139 -13.61 -8.12 5.86
C ASP A 139 -12.84 -8.08 7.18
N VAL A 140 -12.00 -9.07 7.40
CA VAL A 140 -11.06 -9.12 8.52
C VAL A 140 -9.65 -9.18 7.94
N GLN A 141 -8.77 -8.28 8.37
CA GLN A 141 -7.40 -8.20 7.89
C GLN A 141 -6.43 -8.14 9.07
N GLY A 142 -5.40 -8.97 9.00
CA GLY A 142 -4.24 -8.93 9.88
C GLY A 142 -2.98 -8.64 9.06
N SER A 143 -2.10 -7.77 9.55
CA SER A 143 -0.83 -7.44 8.91
C SER A 143 0.28 -7.41 9.95
N TYR A 144 1.41 -8.03 9.64
CA TYR A 144 2.67 -7.82 10.35
C TYR A 144 3.57 -6.97 9.48
N PHE A 145 4.23 -5.98 10.06
CA PHE A 145 5.15 -5.10 9.35
C PHE A 145 6.46 -4.90 10.11
N PHE A 146 7.52 -4.71 9.33
CA PHE A 146 8.84 -4.33 9.80
C PHE A 146 9.48 -3.37 8.78
N THR A 147 10.08 -2.29 9.26
CA THR A 147 10.85 -1.35 8.43
C THR A 147 12.02 -0.80 9.21
N ASP A 148 13.17 -0.68 8.57
CA ASP A 148 14.38 -0.11 9.20
C ASP A 148 14.23 1.40 9.43
N ASP A 149 13.59 2.14 8.49
CA ASP A 149 13.42 3.58 8.55
C ASP A 149 12.12 4.01 7.82
N TYR A 150 11.78 5.29 7.93
CA TYR A 150 10.64 5.92 7.25
C TYR A 150 10.69 5.79 5.72
N ASP A 151 11.89 5.79 5.12
CA ASP A 151 12.04 5.68 3.67
C ASP A 151 11.68 4.28 3.12
N SER A 152 11.78 3.24 3.95
CA SER A 152 11.37 1.86 3.62
C SER A 152 9.96 1.48 4.08
N ARG A 153 9.15 2.48 4.53
CA ARG A 153 7.78 2.24 5.03
C ARG A 153 6.92 1.43 4.06
N VAL A 154 6.03 0.65 4.62
CA VAL A 154 5.08 -0.19 3.89
C VAL A 154 3.66 0.34 4.00
N TYR A 155 2.79 -0.05 3.06
CA TYR A 155 1.42 0.44 2.97
C TYR A 155 0.45 -0.73 2.95
N ALA A 156 -0.48 -0.77 3.91
CA ALA A 156 -1.54 -1.76 3.91
C ALA A 156 -2.69 -1.33 3.00
N SER A 157 -3.05 -2.22 2.08
CA SER A 157 -4.24 -2.06 1.26
C SER A 157 -5.43 -2.62 2.02
N GLU A 158 -6.06 -1.79 2.84
CA GLU A 158 -7.25 -2.13 3.63
C GLU A 158 -8.54 -1.78 2.87
N SER A 159 -9.59 -2.57 3.11
CA SER A 159 -10.92 -2.20 2.68
C SER A 159 -11.38 -0.94 3.42
N GLY A 160 -11.73 0.12 2.69
CA GLY A 160 -12.17 1.40 3.23
C GLY A 160 -13.69 1.60 3.23
N LEU A 161 -14.13 2.76 3.69
CA LEU A 161 -15.48 3.27 3.48
C LEU A 161 -15.67 3.69 2.01
N LEU A 162 -16.89 3.95 1.59
CA LEU A 162 -17.15 4.46 0.24
C LEU A 162 -16.58 5.88 0.10
N TYR A 163 -15.93 6.14 -1.02
CA TYR A 163 -15.35 7.44 -1.37
C TYR A 163 -14.21 7.91 -0.45
N THR A 164 -13.63 7.01 0.35
CA THR A 164 -12.44 7.33 1.15
C THR A 164 -11.20 6.70 0.52
N PHE A 165 -10.15 7.52 0.35
CA PHE A 165 -8.87 7.12 -0.26
C PHE A 165 -7.75 7.14 0.80
N TYR A 166 -7.97 6.41 1.88
CA TYR A 166 -6.97 6.31 2.94
C TYR A 166 -6.27 4.96 2.89
N THR A 167 -4.95 5.01 2.75
CA THR A 167 -4.07 3.84 2.83
C THR A 167 -3.12 4.02 4.00
N PRO A 168 -3.29 3.27 5.09
CA PRO A 168 -2.40 3.38 6.24
C PRO A 168 -0.96 3.02 5.84
N SER A 169 -0.01 3.82 6.31
CA SER A 169 1.42 3.58 6.16
C SER A 169 2.03 3.23 7.51
N PHE A 170 2.95 2.27 7.49
CA PHE A 170 3.61 1.78 8.70
C PHE A 170 5.11 1.94 8.60
N GLN A 171 5.68 2.36 9.74
CA GLN A 171 7.11 2.51 9.97
C GLN A 171 7.46 1.85 11.30
N GLY A 172 8.61 1.18 11.36
CA GLY A 172 9.06 0.42 12.52
C GLY A 172 8.56 -1.00 12.51
N ARG A 173 8.25 -1.57 13.66
CA ARG A 173 7.84 -2.96 13.81
C ARG A 173 6.51 -3.07 14.56
N GLY A 174 5.57 -3.86 14.03
CA GLY A 174 4.29 -4.03 14.70
C GLY A 174 3.29 -4.90 13.95
N PHE A 175 2.08 -4.90 14.50
CA PHE A 175 0.90 -5.56 13.92
C PHE A 175 -0.20 -4.55 13.67
N ARG A 176 -0.95 -4.77 12.62
CA ARG A 176 -2.19 -4.06 12.33
C ARG A 176 -3.31 -5.08 12.14
N CYS A 177 -4.41 -4.89 12.85
CA CYS A 177 -5.66 -5.60 12.64
C CYS A 177 -6.75 -4.62 12.20
N SER A 178 -7.58 -5.00 11.24
CA SER A 178 -8.76 -4.22 10.86
C SER A 178 -9.94 -5.11 10.55
N ILE A 179 -11.13 -4.63 10.91
CA ILE A 179 -12.41 -5.27 10.64
C ILE A 179 -13.32 -4.24 9.98
N ARG A 180 -13.88 -4.59 8.84
CA ARG A 180 -14.90 -3.79 8.16
C ARG A 180 -16.17 -4.61 8.02
N LEU A 181 -17.28 -4.03 8.42
CA LEU A 181 -18.63 -4.57 8.23
C LEU A 181 -19.41 -3.65 7.31
N ARG A 182 -20.07 -4.22 6.31
CA ARG A 182 -20.99 -3.54 5.42
C ARG A 182 -22.32 -4.25 5.49
N TYR A 183 -23.33 -3.54 5.98
CA TYR A 183 -24.68 -4.05 6.16
C TYR A 183 -25.68 -3.31 5.31
N GLU A 184 -26.36 -4.03 4.42
CA GLU A 184 -27.41 -3.49 3.55
C GLU A 184 -28.77 -3.71 4.23
N LEU A 185 -29.21 -2.72 5.05
CA LEU A 185 -30.50 -2.81 5.75
C LEU A 185 -31.64 -3.01 4.74
N ASN A 186 -31.66 -2.23 3.68
CA ASN A 186 -32.58 -2.36 2.54
C ASN A 186 -31.98 -1.66 1.29
N LYS A 187 -32.75 -1.55 0.19
CA LYS A 187 -32.32 -0.89 -1.05
C LYS A 187 -31.96 0.60 -0.89
N HIS A 188 -32.42 1.25 0.19
CA HIS A 188 -32.20 2.66 0.46
C HIS A 188 -31.08 2.91 1.47
N PHE A 189 -30.85 2.02 2.42
CA PHE A 189 -29.94 2.23 3.56
C PHE A 189 -28.79 1.24 3.55
N LEU A 190 -27.57 1.76 3.54
CA LEU A 190 -26.33 1.00 3.65
C LEU A 190 -25.50 1.57 4.78
N LEU A 191 -25.17 0.72 5.76
CA LEU A 191 -24.28 1.03 6.86
C LEU A 191 -22.93 0.37 6.64
N ILE A 192 -21.84 1.13 6.77
CA ILE A 192 -20.48 0.61 6.75
C ILE A 192 -19.78 1.06 8.03
N THR A 193 -19.17 0.12 8.73
CA THR A 193 -18.34 0.39 9.90
C THR A 193 -16.96 -0.23 9.71
N LYS A 194 -15.94 0.45 10.17
CA LYS A 194 -14.56 -0.05 10.18
C LYS A 194 -13.92 0.25 11.51
N PHE A 195 -13.31 -0.75 12.09
CA PHE A 195 -12.42 -0.66 13.23
C PHE A 195 -11.02 -1.08 12.81
N GLY A 196 -10.01 -0.38 13.28
CA GLY A 196 -8.62 -0.73 13.06
C GLY A 196 -7.78 -0.48 14.31
N GLU A 197 -6.86 -1.38 14.61
CA GLU A 197 -5.88 -1.22 15.69
C GLU A 197 -4.48 -1.53 15.19
N THR A 198 -3.53 -0.65 15.51
CA THR A 198 -2.11 -0.84 15.27
C THR A 198 -1.38 -0.96 16.59
N ILE A 199 -0.57 -2.01 16.75
CA ILE A 199 0.25 -2.27 17.93
C ILE A 199 1.71 -2.25 17.50
N TYR A 200 2.48 -1.30 18.02
CA TYR A 200 3.91 -1.21 17.77
C TYR A 200 4.68 -2.03 18.80
N LEU A 201 5.76 -2.70 18.34
CA LEU A 201 6.63 -3.53 19.18
C LEU A 201 7.98 -2.85 19.49
N ASP A 202 8.24 -1.69 18.90
CA ASP A 202 9.52 -0.97 18.91
C ASP A 202 9.44 0.40 19.57
N ARG A 203 8.27 0.79 20.09
CA ARG A 203 8.07 2.11 20.69
C ARG A 203 6.95 2.13 21.70
N ASN A 204 7.01 3.09 22.62
CA ASN A 204 5.99 3.36 23.65
C ASN A 204 5.30 4.72 23.47
N GLU A 205 5.58 5.40 22.35
CA GLU A 205 4.96 6.67 21.99
C GLU A 205 4.71 6.69 20.48
N ILE A 206 3.55 7.22 20.05
CA ILE A 206 3.14 7.27 18.65
C ILE A 206 2.77 8.72 18.32
N GLY A 207 3.32 9.24 17.20
CA GLY A 207 3.07 10.62 16.80
C GLY A 207 4.03 11.62 17.45
N SER A 208 3.70 12.90 17.36
CA SER A 208 4.47 13.99 17.97
C SER A 208 3.60 15.23 18.14
N GLY A 209 4.00 16.14 19.04
CA GLY A 209 3.27 17.36 19.31
C GLY A 209 1.85 17.10 19.83
N ASN A 210 0.85 17.73 19.23
CA ASN A 210 -0.55 17.59 19.65
C ASN A 210 -1.16 16.20 19.31
N ASP A 211 -0.53 15.43 18.43
CA ASP A 211 -0.97 14.10 18.03
C ASP A 211 -0.21 12.99 18.78
N LEU A 212 0.50 13.33 19.86
CA LEU A 212 1.26 12.36 20.66
C LEU A 212 0.30 11.46 21.45
N ILE A 213 0.48 10.17 21.27
CA ILE A 213 -0.22 9.11 22.01
C ILE A 213 0.80 8.40 22.90
N TYR A 214 0.60 8.45 24.21
CA TYR A 214 1.39 7.67 25.15
C TYR A 214 0.93 6.21 25.13
N GLY A 215 1.85 5.33 24.75
CA GLY A 215 1.58 3.91 24.59
C GLY A 215 1.97 3.43 23.18
N ASN A 216 1.87 2.12 23.01
CA ASN A 216 2.26 1.44 21.77
C ASN A 216 1.05 1.07 20.88
N LYS A 217 -0.15 1.50 21.23
CA LYS A 217 -1.40 1.17 20.51
C LYS A 217 -2.07 2.40 19.96
N LYS A 218 -2.55 2.28 18.73
CA LYS A 218 -3.38 3.29 18.08
C LYS A 218 -4.58 2.62 17.44
N ALA A 219 -5.79 3.00 17.86
CA ALA A 219 -7.05 2.52 17.29
C ALA A 219 -7.71 3.64 16.45
N ASP A 220 -8.43 3.24 15.43
CA ASP A 220 -9.27 4.08 14.59
C ASP A 220 -10.63 3.43 14.36
N VAL A 221 -11.67 4.24 14.43
CA VAL A 221 -13.06 3.84 14.15
C VAL A 221 -13.62 4.76 13.08
N GLN A 222 -14.24 4.19 12.08
CA GLN A 222 -14.91 4.91 11.01
C GLN A 222 -16.31 4.35 10.81
N MET A 223 -17.29 5.21 10.57
CA MET A 223 -18.66 4.82 10.32
C MET A 223 -19.25 5.68 9.19
N GLN A 224 -20.01 5.06 8.31
CA GLN A 224 -20.67 5.71 7.19
C GLN A 224 -22.08 5.16 7.01
N LEU A 225 -23.05 6.04 6.96
CA LEU A 225 -24.42 5.73 6.53
C LEU A 225 -24.65 6.35 5.15
N ARG A 226 -25.08 5.54 4.20
CA ARG A 226 -25.49 5.99 2.87
C ARG A 226 -26.99 5.82 2.72
N ILE A 227 -27.66 6.89 2.30
CA ILE A 227 -29.08 6.93 2.02
C ILE A 227 -29.27 7.17 0.51
N LYS A 228 -30.11 6.36 -0.14
CA LYS A 228 -30.52 6.54 -1.54
C LYS A 228 -32.02 6.86 -1.55
N PHE A 229 -32.36 7.93 -2.21
CA PHE A 229 -33.73 8.34 -2.45
C PHE A 229 -34.24 7.79 -3.77
#